data_64cc45e6d6b3057d3183262c0e482e93
#
_entry.id   64cc45e6d6b3057d3183262c0e482e93
#
_cell.length_a   1.000
_cell.length_b   1.000
_cell.length_c   1.000
_cell.angle_alpha   90.00
_cell.angle_beta   90.00
_cell.angle_gamma   90.00
#
_symmetry.space_group_name_H-M   'P 1'
#
loop_
_entity.id
_entity.type
_entity.pdbx_description
1 polymer ?
#
loop_
_entity_poly.entity_id
_entity_poly.type
_entity_poly.pdbx_seq_one_letter_code
_entity_poly.pdbx_strand_id
1 'polypeptide(L)'
;MQQMKGVSISQGLAVGKIVVLTSAAAPEAQTGTPEEELARFQRAQQQAVRDLGALYEKARAELGEAEAEIFSVHQLMAEDEDFTDLIAAAIAGGAEASEAVRQAGEQCAAMFSSMDDAYMRERAADVQDVAARIRRILRGEAETTLAGPCLIAAEELTPSQTVQFPRAFVQGFLTARGAANSHTGILARTLGVPAVSQLPVDAQLQGRTAILNGDEGTLILDPDEDQLRAAEAGIRARQAQREALQQLAKLPSVTKDGHAIRLYANLAGTDDLPLLQQSGAEGVGLLRSEFLYLGRSSYPTEDELFASYRQLVQAMDGREIIIRTLDIGADKKADYFDLPPEDNPALGLRAIRLCLTRPALLQTQLCAILRASAFGNVGVMFPMVTGPAELAQLKAALRDAEDTLCARGERFGRYQTGVMIETPAAVFMSRELAREVDFFSIGTNDLTQYLLAMDRQNPALAPFCDPHHPAVLRAIEETVRNAHLEGCRVGICGELAADESLTQTFLRLGVDELSVSPPRILPLRRAIRDMTLA
;
A
#
# COMPACT_ATOMS: atom_id res chain seq x y z
N MET A 1 -3.77 33.54 -17.19
CA MET A 1 -3.10 32.74 -16.13
C MET A 1 -4.14 32.45 -15.04
N GLN A 2 -4.41 31.21 -14.76
CA GLN A 2 -5.34 30.77 -13.71
C GLN A 2 -4.65 29.70 -12.87
N GLN A 3 -4.47 29.93 -11.58
CA GLN A 3 -3.96 28.95 -10.63
C GLN A 3 -5.14 28.39 -9.83
N MET A 4 -5.17 27.07 -9.70
CA MET A 4 -6.14 26.35 -8.89
C MET A 4 -5.41 25.56 -7.82
N LYS A 5 -6.04 25.38 -6.67
CA LYS A 5 -5.52 24.59 -5.55
C LYS A 5 -6.51 23.46 -5.24
N GLY A 6 -6.00 22.27 -5.19
CA GLY A 6 -6.71 21.05 -4.78
C GLY A 6 -5.97 20.35 -3.65
N VAL A 7 -6.21 19.05 -3.54
CA VAL A 7 -5.58 18.16 -2.55
C VAL A 7 -4.54 17.30 -3.26
N SER A 8 -3.31 17.29 -2.73
CA SER A 8 -2.24 16.42 -3.22
C SER A 8 -2.59 14.94 -2.98
N ILE A 9 -2.54 14.14 -4.03
CA ILE A 9 -2.76 12.69 -3.99
C ILE A 9 -1.46 11.93 -4.23
N SER A 10 -0.64 12.42 -5.17
CA SER A 10 0.68 11.88 -5.47
C SER A 10 1.64 13.01 -5.79
N GLN A 11 2.82 12.94 -5.20
CA GLN A 11 3.86 13.97 -5.35
C GLN A 11 4.46 13.97 -6.76
N GLY A 12 5.03 15.09 -7.13
CA GLY A 12 5.72 15.25 -8.40
C GLY A 12 5.37 16.55 -9.11
N LEU A 13 6.04 16.79 -10.22
CA LEU A 13 5.85 17.95 -11.08
C LEU A 13 5.74 17.48 -12.53
N ALA A 14 4.71 17.89 -13.23
CA ALA A 14 4.53 17.59 -14.65
C ALA A 14 4.05 18.80 -15.44
N VAL A 15 4.41 18.83 -16.71
CA VAL A 15 3.97 19.83 -17.70
C VAL A 15 3.38 19.08 -18.87
N GLY A 16 2.17 19.41 -19.28
CA GLY A 16 1.53 18.74 -20.40
C GLY A 16 0.24 19.40 -20.85
N LYS A 17 -0.28 18.92 -21.98
CA LYS A 17 -1.63 19.26 -22.41
C LYS A 17 -2.64 18.42 -21.64
N ILE A 18 -3.74 19.03 -21.25
CA ILE A 18 -4.83 18.34 -20.55
C ILE A 18 -5.70 17.60 -21.56
N VAL A 19 -5.97 16.32 -21.29
CA VAL A 19 -6.98 15.52 -21.95
C VAL A 19 -8.10 15.27 -20.95
N VAL A 20 -9.28 15.80 -21.23
CA VAL A 20 -10.45 15.65 -20.38
C VAL A 20 -11.23 14.40 -20.78
N LEU A 21 -11.40 13.50 -19.83
CA LEU A 21 -12.25 12.33 -20.01
C LEU A 21 -13.69 12.75 -19.68
N THR A 22 -14.42 13.22 -20.67
CA THR A 22 -15.84 13.52 -20.53
C THR A 22 -16.68 12.32 -20.94
N SER A 23 -17.73 12.03 -20.16
CA SER A 23 -18.85 11.25 -20.66
C SER A 23 -19.59 12.14 -21.66
N ALA A 24 -19.29 11.99 -22.96
CA ALA A 24 -20.00 12.77 -23.98
C ALA A 24 -21.48 12.43 -23.95
N ALA A 25 -22.33 13.44 -23.90
CA ALA A 25 -23.75 13.28 -24.19
C ALA A 25 -23.89 12.94 -25.69
N ALA A 26 -24.01 11.66 -26.00
CA ALA A 26 -24.31 11.23 -27.37
C ALA A 26 -25.76 11.56 -27.69
N PRO A 27 -26.08 11.84 -28.98
CA PRO A 27 -27.46 12.08 -29.40
C PRO A 27 -28.32 10.86 -29.10
N GLU A 28 -29.56 11.12 -28.67
CA GLU A 28 -30.57 10.09 -28.45
C GLU A 28 -30.74 9.23 -29.73
N ALA A 29 -30.44 7.94 -29.59
CA ALA A 29 -30.68 7.00 -30.68
C ALA A 29 -32.19 6.78 -30.82
N GLN A 30 -32.68 6.56 -32.06
CA GLN A 30 -34.08 6.18 -32.27
C GLN A 30 -34.33 4.83 -31.59
N THR A 31 -35.37 4.76 -30.75
CA THR A 31 -35.79 3.53 -30.06
C THR A 31 -36.28 2.48 -31.05
N GLY A 32 -35.69 1.29 -31.00
CA GLY A 32 -36.17 0.10 -31.71
C GLY A 32 -37.33 -0.60 -31.00
N THR A 33 -37.72 -1.77 -31.50
CA THR A 33 -38.64 -2.65 -30.75
C THR A 33 -37.94 -3.22 -29.52
N PRO A 34 -38.68 -3.66 -28.46
CA PRO A 34 -38.06 -4.28 -27.29
C PRO A 34 -37.12 -5.44 -27.64
N GLU A 35 -37.46 -6.23 -28.66
CA GLU A 35 -36.60 -7.35 -29.08
C GLU A 35 -35.30 -6.85 -29.71
N GLU A 36 -35.37 -5.77 -30.51
CA GLU A 36 -34.17 -5.16 -31.11
C GLU A 36 -33.25 -4.53 -30.04
N GLU A 37 -33.84 -3.82 -29.08
CA GLU A 37 -33.09 -3.23 -27.96
C GLU A 37 -32.46 -4.29 -27.07
N LEU A 38 -33.16 -5.39 -26.76
CA LEU A 38 -32.60 -6.52 -26.04
C LEU A 38 -31.43 -7.16 -26.79
N ALA A 39 -31.56 -7.35 -28.07
CA ALA A 39 -30.47 -7.88 -28.89
C ALA A 39 -29.27 -6.91 -29.01
N ARG A 40 -29.51 -5.60 -29.00
CA ARG A 40 -28.43 -4.57 -28.88
C ARG A 40 -27.71 -4.69 -27.56
N PHE A 41 -28.44 -4.77 -26.46
CA PHE A 41 -27.87 -4.95 -25.11
C PHE A 41 -27.00 -6.19 -25.03
N GLN A 42 -27.53 -7.36 -25.41
CA GLN A 42 -26.80 -8.62 -25.35
C GLN A 42 -25.49 -8.59 -26.15
N ARG A 43 -25.46 -7.97 -27.33
CA ARG A 43 -24.24 -7.79 -28.09
C ARG A 43 -23.25 -6.87 -27.39
N ALA A 44 -23.71 -5.78 -26.79
CA ALA A 44 -22.89 -4.83 -26.08
C ALA A 44 -22.32 -5.44 -24.78
N GLN A 45 -23.11 -6.22 -24.05
CA GLN A 45 -22.70 -6.98 -22.88
C GLN A 45 -21.58 -7.97 -23.22
N GLN A 46 -21.76 -8.79 -24.25
CA GLN A 46 -20.73 -9.74 -24.69
C GLN A 46 -19.44 -9.04 -25.13
N GLN A 47 -19.55 -7.87 -25.75
CA GLN A 47 -18.37 -7.08 -26.10
C GLN A 47 -17.69 -6.52 -24.86
N ALA A 48 -18.45 -6.01 -23.87
CA ALA A 48 -17.92 -5.51 -22.60
C ALA A 48 -17.16 -6.60 -21.83
N VAL A 49 -17.70 -7.82 -21.78
CA VAL A 49 -17.04 -8.97 -21.13
C VAL A 49 -15.71 -9.31 -21.81
N ARG A 50 -15.67 -9.32 -23.17
CA ARG A 50 -14.42 -9.52 -23.91
C ARG A 50 -13.39 -8.42 -23.64
N ASP A 51 -13.83 -7.16 -23.66
CA ASP A 51 -12.95 -6.01 -23.40
C ASP A 51 -12.37 -6.04 -21.98
N LEU A 52 -13.20 -6.42 -20.97
CA LEU A 52 -12.77 -6.60 -19.59
C LEU A 52 -11.74 -7.75 -19.47
N GLY A 53 -11.92 -8.84 -20.21
CA GLY A 53 -10.93 -9.92 -20.26
C GLY A 53 -9.59 -9.47 -20.84
N ALA A 54 -9.61 -8.63 -21.89
CA ALA A 54 -8.39 -8.05 -22.44
C ALA A 54 -7.71 -7.09 -21.47
N LEU A 55 -8.49 -6.31 -20.69
CA LEU A 55 -7.97 -5.45 -19.63
C LEU A 55 -7.37 -6.27 -18.47
N TYR A 56 -7.98 -7.39 -18.09
CA TYR A 56 -7.43 -8.31 -17.10
C TYR A 56 -6.03 -8.78 -17.50
N GLU A 57 -5.86 -9.31 -18.72
CA GLU A 57 -4.56 -9.78 -19.18
C GLU A 57 -3.53 -8.66 -19.28
N LYS A 58 -3.92 -7.46 -19.69
CA LYS A 58 -3.06 -6.28 -19.71
C LYS A 58 -2.66 -5.85 -18.30
N ALA A 59 -3.63 -5.73 -17.38
CA ALA A 59 -3.38 -5.37 -16.00
C ALA A 59 -2.46 -6.39 -15.32
N ARG A 60 -2.70 -7.69 -15.52
CA ARG A 60 -1.86 -8.77 -14.99
C ARG A 60 -0.42 -8.66 -15.45
N ALA A 61 -0.20 -8.34 -16.72
CA ALA A 61 1.14 -8.20 -17.27
C ALA A 61 1.87 -6.94 -16.82
N GLU A 62 1.14 -5.83 -16.60
CA GLU A 62 1.73 -4.51 -16.31
C GLU A 62 1.73 -4.15 -14.83
N LEU A 63 0.74 -4.59 -14.05
CA LEU A 63 0.52 -4.20 -12.66
C LEU A 63 0.68 -5.37 -11.68
N GLY A 64 0.33 -6.59 -12.10
CA GLY A 64 0.32 -7.78 -11.27
C GLY A 64 -1.07 -8.41 -11.16
N GLU A 65 -1.12 -9.60 -10.52
CA GLU A 65 -2.35 -10.41 -10.40
C GLU A 65 -3.41 -9.71 -9.53
N ALA A 66 -2.97 -9.11 -8.40
CA ALA A 66 -3.88 -8.48 -7.45
C ALA A 66 -4.66 -7.30 -8.04
N GLU A 67 -3.99 -6.44 -8.79
CA GLU A 67 -4.61 -5.29 -9.48
C GLU A 67 -5.44 -5.69 -10.69
N ALA A 68 -5.15 -6.87 -11.26
CA ALA A 68 -5.92 -7.40 -12.38
C ALA A 68 -7.26 -8.00 -11.93
N GLU A 69 -7.35 -8.52 -10.71
CA GLU A 69 -8.52 -9.28 -10.22
C GLU A 69 -9.82 -8.47 -10.27
N ILE A 70 -9.75 -7.14 -10.17
CA ILE A 70 -10.92 -6.27 -10.30
C ILE A 70 -11.64 -6.44 -11.65
N PHE A 71 -10.90 -6.70 -12.73
CA PHE A 71 -11.51 -6.89 -14.06
C PHE A 71 -12.21 -8.25 -14.18
N SER A 72 -11.74 -9.27 -13.46
CA SER A 72 -12.46 -10.54 -13.33
C SER A 72 -13.79 -10.35 -12.58
N VAL A 73 -13.78 -9.57 -11.52
CA VAL A 73 -15.01 -9.21 -10.78
C VAL A 73 -15.95 -8.39 -11.67
N HIS A 74 -15.45 -7.44 -12.45
CA HIS A 74 -16.26 -6.67 -13.40
C HIS A 74 -16.88 -7.56 -14.51
N GLN A 75 -16.18 -8.61 -14.96
CA GLN A 75 -16.75 -9.58 -15.89
C GLN A 75 -17.94 -10.32 -15.27
N LEU A 76 -17.78 -10.79 -14.01
CA LEU A 76 -18.86 -11.45 -13.28
C LEU A 76 -20.05 -10.51 -13.07
N MET A 77 -19.81 -9.24 -12.72
CA MET A 77 -20.88 -8.23 -12.57
C MET A 77 -21.60 -7.95 -13.91
N ALA A 78 -20.87 -7.94 -15.03
CA ALA A 78 -21.47 -7.74 -16.34
C ALA A 78 -22.37 -8.91 -16.77
N GLU A 79 -22.12 -10.12 -16.27
CA GLU A 79 -22.86 -11.35 -16.56
C GLU A 79 -23.88 -11.72 -15.45
N ASP A 80 -23.95 -10.91 -14.37
CA ASP A 80 -24.83 -11.16 -13.23
C ASP A 80 -26.31 -11.18 -13.65
N GLU A 81 -27.04 -12.23 -13.19
CA GLU A 81 -28.43 -12.45 -13.56
C GLU A 81 -29.35 -11.34 -13.05
N ASP A 82 -29.16 -10.86 -11.80
CA ASP A 82 -29.99 -9.80 -11.23
C ASP A 82 -29.79 -8.47 -12.00
N PHE A 83 -28.55 -8.16 -12.36
CA PHE A 83 -28.24 -6.97 -13.17
C PHE A 83 -28.85 -7.05 -14.56
N THR A 84 -28.73 -8.21 -15.22
CA THR A 84 -29.25 -8.42 -16.58
C THR A 84 -30.78 -8.47 -16.62
N ASP A 85 -31.42 -9.03 -15.60
CA ASP A 85 -32.89 -9.09 -15.48
C ASP A 85 -33.48 -7.69 -15.27
N LEU A 86 -32.84 -6.83 -14.47
CA LEU A 86 -33.25 -5.42 -14.32
C LEU A 86 -33.23 -4.68 -15.65
N ILE A 87 -32.19 -4.88 -16.47
CA ILE A 87 -32.05 -4.27 -17.79
C ILE A 87 -33.13 -4.81 -18.74
N ALA A 88 -33.33 -6.13 -18.77
CA ALA A 88 -34.33 -6.75 -19.62
C ALA A 88 -35.76 -6.28 -19.26
N ALA A 89 -36.06 -6.16 -17.98
CA ALA A 89 -37.36 -5.65 -17.51
C ALA A 89 -37.59 -4.18 -17.92
N ALA A 90 -36.57 -3.34 -17.83
CA ALA A 90 -36.65 -1.95 -18.26
C ALA A 90 -36.88 -1.84 -19.80
N ILE A 91 -36.17 -2.64 -20.59
CA ILE A 91 -36.34 -2.72 -22.04
C ILE A 91 -37.75 -3.20 -22.41
N ALA A 92 -38.25 -4.24 -21.72
CA ALA A 92 -39.62 -4.72 -21.92
C ALA A 92 -40.68 -3.64 -21.56
N GLY A 93 -40.34 -2.75 -20.63
CA GLY A 93 -41.12 -1.55 -20.27
C GLY A 93 -41.03 -0.41 -21.28
N GLY A 94 -40.26 -0.56 -22.37
CA GLY A 94 -40.11 0.42 -23.44
C GLY A 94 -38.92 1.36 -23.33
N ALA A 95 -37.98 1.09 -22.42
CA ALA A 95 -36.74 1.85 -22.33
C ALA A 95 -35.75 1.48 -23.44
N GLU A 96 -35.00 2.47 -23.95
CA GLU A 96 -33.84 2.21 -24.80
C GLU A 96 -32.75 1.45 -24.04
N ALA A 97 -32.03 0.56 -24.71
CA ALA A 97 -31.01 -0.28 -24.08
C ALA A 97 -29.96 0.51 -23.25
N SER A 98 -29.50 1.66 -23.77
CA SER A 98 -28.53 2.50 -23.04
C SER A 98 -29.13 3.14 -21.79
N GLU A 99 -30.40 3.50 -21.82
CA GLU A 99 -31.13 4.06 -20.66
C GLU A 99 -31.45 2.96 -19.64
N ALA A 100 -31.86 1.76 -20.11
CA ALA A 100 -32.09 0.61 -19.26
C ALA A 100 -30.85 0.20 -18.46
N VAL A 101 -29.68 0.17 -19.12
CA VAL A 101 -28.38 -0.08 -18.46
C VAL A 101 -28.05 1.00 -17.42
N ARG A 102 -28.34 2.28 -17.72
CA ARG A 102 -28.13 3.36 -16.74
C ARG A 102 -28.99 3.17 -15.49
N GLN A 103 -30.28 2.90 -15.69
CA GLN A 103 -31.23 2.72 -14.57
C GLN A 103 -30.84 1.51 -13.71
N ALA A 104 -30.51 0.39 -14.31
CA ALA A 104 -30.05 -0.81 -13.59
C ALA A 104 -28.75 -0.54 -12.81
N GLY A 105 -27.76 0.12 -13.45
CA GLY A 105 -26.51 0.49 -12.80
C GLY A 105 -26.71 1.41 -11.61
N GLU A 106 -27.57 2.42 -11.72
CA GLU A 106 -27.90 3.32 -10.60
C GLU A 106 -28.65 2.59 -9.47
N GLN A 107 -29.57 1.70 -9.81
CA GLN A 107 -30.32 0.90 -8.83
C GLN A 107 -29.39 -0.05 -8.05
N CYS A 108 -28.53 -0.80 -8.73
CA CYS A 108 -27.56 -1.68 -8.09
C CYS A 108 -26.55 -0.90 -7.26
N ALA A 109 -26.01 0.22 -7.77
CA ALA A 109 -25.10 1.06 -7.02
C ALA A 109 -25.74 1.66 -5.75
N ALA A 110 -27.01 2.06 -5.81
CA ALA A 110 -27.74 2.53 -4.64
C ALA A 110 -27.93 1.41 -3.61
N MET A 111 -28.21 0.19 -4.05
CA MET A 111 -28.34 -0.98 -3.19
C MET A 111 -27.00 -1.25 -2.46
N PHE A 112 -25.88 -1.33 -3.18
CA PHE A 112 -24.57 -1.53 -2.57
C PHE A 112 -24.18 -0.39 -1.62
N SER A 113 -24.46 0.86 -1.99
CA SER A 113 -24.17 2.03 -1.15
C SER A 113 -24.96 2.06 0.16
N SER A 114 -26.13 1.40 0.22
CA SER A 114 -26.98 1.31 1.40
C SER A 114 -26.58 0.19 2.38
N MET A 115 -25.62 -0.66 2.02
CA MET A 115 -25.15 -1.75 2.88
C MET A 115 -24.25 -1.24 4.00
N ASP A 116 -24.31 -1.88 5.16
CA ASP A 116 -23.47 -1.52 6.32
C ASP A 116 -21.99 -1.90 6.13
N ASP A 117 -21.71 -2.87 5.26
CA ASP A 117 -20.36 -3.34 4.94
C ASP A 117 -19.61 -2.33 4.04
N ALA A 118 -18.43 -1.88 4.50
CA ALA A 118 -17.60 -0.92 3.77
C ALA A 118 -17.10 -1.47 2.43
N TYR A 119 -16.75 -2.74 2.37
CA TYR A 119 -16.31 -3.42 1.15
C TYR A 119 -17.42 -3.46 0.09
N MET A 120 -18.66 -3.78 0.53
CA MET A 120 -19.82 -3.76 -0.37
C MET A 120 -20.16 -2.36 -0.87
N ARG A 121 -19.99 -1.32 -0.04
CA ARG A 121 -20.19 0.06 -0.49
C ARG A 121 -19.22 0.49 -1.59
N GLU A 122 -17.97 0.02 -1.55
CA GLU A 122 -16.99 0.30 -2.61
C GLU A 122 -17.40 -0.33 -3.94
N ARG A 123 -18.12 -1.46 -3.93
CA ARG A 123 -18.64 -2.13 -5.14
C ARG A 123 -19.67 -1.31 -5.92
N ALA A 124 -20.27 -0.29 -5.30
CA ALA A 124 -21.16 0.63 -6.01
C ALA A 124 -20.46 1.32 -7.19
N ALA A 125 -19.19 1.70 -7.04
CA ALA A 125 -18.39 2.30 -8.11
C ALA A 125 -18.07 1.29 -9.23
N ASP A 126 -17.83 0.04 -8.87
CA ASP A 126 -17.52 -1.04 -9.83
C ASP A 126 -18.71 -1.32 -10.75
N VAL A 127 -19.93 -1.42 -10.19
CA VAL A 127 -21.15 -1.58 -11.00
C VAL A 127 -21.38 -0.40 -11.92
N GLN A 128 -21.10 0.83 -11.47
CA GLN A 128 -21.20 2.02 -12.31
C GLN A 128 -20.19 2.00 -13.46
N ASP A 129 -18.95 1.51 -13.23
CA ASP A 129 -17.95 1.36 -14.29
C ASP A 129 -18.38 0.34 -15.34
N VAL A 130 -18.91 -0.82 -14.91
CA VAL A 130 -19.47 -1.84 -15.81
C VAL A 130 -20.64 -1.28 -16.64
N ALA A 131 -21.60 -0.62 -15.99
CA ALA A 131 -22.74 0.00 -16.67
C ALA A 131 -22.29 1.08 -17.67
N ALA A 132 -21.34 1.94 -17.29
CA ALA A 132 -20.78 2.97 -18.17
C ALA A 132 -20.08 2.36 -19.40
N ARG A 133 -19.36 1.25 -19.25
CA ARG A 133 -18.71 0.52 -20.35
C ARG A 133 -19.75 -0.04 -21.33
N ILE A 134 -20.78 -0.72 -20.85
CA ILE A 134 -21.85 -1.27 -21.72
C ILE A 134 -22.55 -0.13 -22.45
N ARG A 135 -22.86 0.97 -21.77
CA ARG A 135 -23.50 2.16 -22.38
C ARG A 135 -22.64 2.78 -23.47
N ARG A 136 -21.33 2.88 -23.27
CA ARG A 136 -20.38 3.39 -24.26
C ARG A 136 -20.41 2.54 -25.55
N ILE A 137 -20.42 1.22 -25.40
CA ILE A 137 -20.52 0.29 -26.54
C ILE A 137 -21.86 0.46 -27.24
N LEU A 138 -22.97 0.53 -26.51
CA LEU A 138 -24.31 0.76 -27.07
C LEU A 138 -24.43 2.04 -27.90
N ARG A 139 -23.69 3.08 -27.49
CA ARG A 139 -23.66 4.39 -28.18
C ARG A 139 -22.63 4.45 -29.31
N GLY A 140 -21.84 3.40 -29.51
CA GLY A 140 -20.77 3.41 -30.49
C GLY A 140 -19.67 4.45 -30.22
N GLU A 141 -19.51 4.85 -28.96
CA GLU A 141 -18.49 5.82 -28.57
C GLU A 141 -17.10 5.16 -28.61
N ALA A 142 -16.19 5.78 -29.35
CA ALA A 142 -14.80 5.30 -29.40
C ALA A 142 -14.11 5.46 -28.03
N GLU A 143 -13.23 4.52 -27.72
CA GLU A 143 -12.37 4.67 -26.55
C GLU A 143 -11.46 5.89 -26.69
N THR A 144 -11.30 6.64 -25.61
CA THR A 144 -10.36 7.77 -25.61
C THR A 144 -8.95 7.25 -25.79
N THR A 145 -8.36 7.53 -26.94
CA THR A 145 -6.95 7.21 -27.22
C THR A 145 -6.10 8.44 -27.00
N LEU A 146 -5.00 8.28 -26.24
CA LEU A 146 -4.04 9.35 -26.04
C LEU A 146 -3.12 9.45 -27.26
N ALA A 147 -2.98 10.65 -27.83
CA ALA A 147 -2.11 10.90 -28.99
C ALA A 147 -0.62 11.07 -28.59
N GLY A 148 -0.32 11.20 -27.29
CA GLY A 148 1.02 11.39 -26.76
C GLY A 148 0.99 11.76 -25.27
N PRO A 149 2.14 12.13 -24.68
CA PRO A 149 2.23 12.51 -23.28
C PRO A 149 1.30 13.65 -22.90
N CYS A 150 0.47 13.45 -21.85
CA CYS A 150 -0.55 14.41 -21.44
C CYS A 150 -0.89 14.29 -19.95
N LEU A 151 -1.58 15.31 -19.43
CA LEU A 151 -2.23 15.31 -18.14
C LEU A 151 -3.68 14.84 -18.33
N ILE A 152 -4.11 13.85 -17.58
CA ILE A 152 -5.45 13.28 -17.68
C ILE A 152 -6.34 13.96 -16.64
N ALA A 153 -7.46 14.54 -17.10
CA ALA A 153 -8.47 15.17 -16.25
C ALA A 153 -9.79 14.38 -16.31
N ALA A 154 -10.35 14.04 -15.17
CA ALA A 154 -11.62 13.34 -15.05
C ALA A 154 -12.39 13.81 -13.81
N GLU A 155 -13.70 13.62 -13.78
CA GLU A 155 -14.47 13.81 -12.55
C GLU A 155 -13.98 12.83 -11.48
N GLU A 156 -13.88 11.57 -11.83
CA GLU A 156 -13.23 10.48 -11.09
C GLU A 156 -12.72 9.47 -12.11
N LEU A 157 -11.60 8.82 -11.85
CA LEU A 157 -11.06 7.79 -12.75
C LEU A 157 -11.48 6.41 -12.28
N THR A 158 -12.06 5.65 -13.20
CA THR A 158 -12.42 4.26 -12.94
C THR A 158 -11.22 3.33 -13.14
N PRO A 159 -11.22 2.13 -12.51
CA PRO A 159 -10.17 1.14 -12.74
C PRO A 159 -9.96 0.83 -14.23
N SER A 160 -11.05 0.68 -14.98
CA SER A 160 -11.02 0.42 -16.42
C SER A 160 -10.29 1.50 -17.22
N GLN A 161 -10.53 2.76 -16.90
CA GLN A 161 -9.88 3.89 -17.57
C GLN A 161 -8.39 3.95 -17.26
N THR A 162 -8.01 3.65 -16.01
CA THR A 162 -6.62 3.78 -15.57
C THR A 162 -5.67 2.80 -16.24
N VAL A 163 -6.09 1.56 -16.48
CA VAL A 163 -5.28 0.51 -17.14
C VAL A 163 -5.23 0.69 -18.67
N GLN A 164 -6.22 1.37 -19.21
CA GLN A 164 -6.36 1.54 -20.67
C GLN A 164 -5.23 2.36 -21.28
N PHE A 165 -4.71 3.36 -20.55
CA PHE A 165 -3.73 4.32 -21.09
C PHE A 165 -2.31 3.75 -21.13
N PRO A 166 -1.54 4.01 -22.22
CA PRO A 166 -0.13 3.70 -22.26
C PRO A 166 0.61 4.49 -21.16
N ARG A 167 1.34 3.79 -20.29
CA ARG A 167 2.08 4.41 -19.17
C ARG A 167 2.99 5.57 -19.62
N ALA A 168 3.63 5.44 -20.77
CA ALA A 168 4.51 6.47 -21.31
C ALA A 168 3.80 7.79 -21.66
N PHE A 169 2.46 7.77 -21.78
CA PHE A 169 1.67 8.95 -22.14
C PHE A 169 1.04 9.62 -20.92
N VAL A 170 0.99 8.93 -19.78
CA VAL A 170 0.43 9.48 -18.54
C VAL A 170 1.49 10.30 -17.81
N GLN A 171 1.34 11.63 -17.80
CA GLN A 171 2.24 12.54 -17.08
C GLN A 171 1.69 12.99 -15.73
N GLY A 172 0.39 12.86 -15.50
CA GLY A 172 -0.24 13.18 -14.22
C GLY A 172 -1.76 13.11 -14.30
N PHE A 173 -2.38 13.13 -13.14
CA PHE A 173 -3.83 13.05 -13.00
C PHE A 173 -4.43 14.27 -12.30
N LEU A 174 -5.56 14.73 -12.82
CA LEU A 174 -6.37 15.81 -12.30
C LEU A 174 -7.78 15.25 -12.06
N THR A 175 -8.29 15.28 -10.84
CA THR A 175 -9.63 14.79 -10.57
C THR A 175 -10.48 15.79 -9.79
N ALA A 176 -11.80 15.79 -10.04
CA ALA A 176 -12.71 16.57 -9.25
C ALA A 176 -13.04 15.89 -7.91
N ARG A 177 -13.01 14.56 -7.90
CA ARG A 177 -13.25 13.71 -6.72
C ARG A 177 -12.12 12.69 -6.57
N GLY A 178 -12.06 12.05 -5.42
CA GLY A 178 -11.08 11.01 -5.09
C GLY A 178 -10.20 11.39 -3.91
N ALA A 179 -9.79 10.38 -3.16
CA ALA A 179 -8.89 10.48 -2.01
C ALA A 179 -7.54 9.82 -2.31
N ALA A 180 -6.58 9.96 -1.40
CA ALA A 180 -5.26 9.35 -1.56
C ALA A 180 -5.30 7.81 -1.65
N ASN A 181 -6.30 7.17 -1.07
CA ASN A 181 -6.54 5.74 -1.13
C ASN A 181 -7.46 5.30 -2.29
N SER A 182 -7.90 6.23 -3.16
CA SER A 182 -8.66 5.88 -4.38
C SER A 182 -7.79 5.14 -5.39
N HIS A 183 -8.42 4.44 -6.34
CA HIS A 183 -7.73 3.77 -7.46
C HIS A 183 -6.79 4.72 -8.22
N THR A 184 -7.23 5.96 -8.47
CA THR A 184 -6.39 7.00 -9.08
C THR A 184 -5.15 7.30 -8.25
N GLY A 185 -5.30 7.38 -6.94
CA GLY A 185 -4.20 7.67 -6.02
C GLY A 185 -3.18 6.52 -5.98
N ILE A 186 -3.65 5.30 -5.93
CA ILE A 186 -2.80 4.09 -5.97
C ILE A 186 -2.03 4.05 -7.30
N LEU A 187 -2.73 4.19 -8.42
CA LEU A 187 -2.12 4.17 -9.75
C LEU A 187 -1.09 5.29 -9.93
N ALA A 188 -1.41 6.53 -9.53
CA ALA A 188 -0.49 7.66 -9.64
C ALA A 188 0.83 7.40 -8.90
N ARG A 189 0.75 6.84 -7.68
CA ARG A 189 1.92 6.46 -6.90
C ARG A 189 2.69 5.31 -7.55
N THR A 190 1.99 4.30 -8.07
CA THR A 190 2.62 3.16 -8.78
C THR A 190 3.34 3.63 -10.05
N LEU A 191 2.74 4.56 -10.80
CA LEU A 191 3.36 5.15 -11.98
C LEU A 191 4.45 6.20 -11.64
N GLY A 192 4.47 6.70 -10.40
CA GLY A 192 5.38 7.76 -9.98
C GLY A 192 5.09 9.10 -10.63
N VAL A 193 3.81 9.39 -10.93
CA VAL A 193 3.36 10.64 -11.54
C VAL A 193 2.56 11.50 -10.56
N PRO A 194 2.57 12.84 -10.68
CA PRO A 194 1.79 13.71 -9.82
C PRO A 194 0.28 13.50 -10.01
N ALA A 195 -0.47 13.60 -8.91
CA ALA A 195 -1.92 13.60 -8.94
C ALA A 195 -2.49 14.61 -7.93
N VAL A 196 -3.48 15.37 -8.37
CA VAL A 196 -4.18 16.37 -7.56
C VAL A 196 -5.68 16.19 -7.72
N SER A 197 -6.38 16.10 -6.61
CA SER A 197 -7.85 15.98 -6.54
C SER A 197 -8.51 17.28 -6.07
N GLN A 198 -9.84 17.30 -6.09
CA GLN A 198 -10.67 18.46 -5.73
C GLN A 198 -10.41 19.69 -6.62
N LEU A 199 -10.08 19.45 -7.88
CA LEU A 199 -9.97 20.49 -8.90
C LEU A 199 -11.27 20.53 -9.71
N PRO A 200 -11.75 21.72 -10.13
CA PRO A 200 -12.86 21.79 -11.07
C PRO A 200 -12.42 21.23 -12.42
N VAL A 201 -13.09 20.16 -12.85
CA VAL A 201 -12.84 19.51 -14.14
C VAL A 201 -14.02 19.75 -15.04
N ASP A 202 -13.79 20.48 -16.14
CA ASP A 202 -14.79 20.78 -17.16
C ASP A 202 -14.19 20.67 -18.57
N ALA A 203 -15.04 20.72 -19.59
CA ALA A 203 -14.64 20.63 -20.99
C ALA A 203 -13.71 21.79 -21.44
N GLN A 204 -13.67 22.89 -20.73
CA GLN A 204 -12.83 24.06 -21.06
C GLN A 204 -11.34 23.79 -20.79
N LEU A 205 -11.02 22.76 -20.02
CA LEU A 205 -9.64 22.32 -19.79
C LEU A 205 -9.04 21.58 -20.98
N GLN A 206 -9.88 21.04 -21.89
CA GLN A 206 -9.43 20.22 -23.00
C GLN A 206 -8.40 20.93 -23.88
N GLY A 207 -7.24 20.29 -24.04
CA GLY A 207 -6.15 20.76 -24.90
C GLY A 207 -5.32 21.92 -24.36
N ARG A 208 -5.68 22.48 -23.18
CA ARG A 208 -4.90 23.56 -22.54
C ARG A 208 -3.58 23.01 -22.02
N THR A 209 -2.55 23.82 -22.07
CA THR A 209 -1.26 23.49 -21.43
C THR A 209 -1.33 23.81 -19.94
N ALA A 210 -0.81 22.92 -19.12
CA ALA A 210 -0.79 23.13 -17.67
C ALA A 210 0.48 22.62 -17.01
N ILE A 211 0.79 23.20 -15.85
CA ILE A 211 1.76 22.69 -14.88
C ILE A 211 0.98 22.09 -13.71
N LEU A 212 1.20 20.81 -13.46
CA LEU A 212 0.66 20.09 -12.31
C LEU A 212 1.73 19.91 -11.26
N ASN A 213 1.54 20.48 -10.08
CA ASN A 213 2.42 20.31 -8.93
C ASN A 213 1.71 19.49 -7.86
N GLY A 214 2.03 18.20 -7.81
CA GLY A 214 1.49 17.27 -6.83
C GLY A 214 2.04 17.48 -5.42
N ASP A 215 3.19 18.15 -5.24
CA ASP A 215 3.73 18.41 -3.90
C ASP A 215 2.92 19.49 -3.18
N GLU A 216 2.53 20.51 -3.92
CA GLU A 216 1.75 21.65 -3.40
C GLU A 216 0.23 21.48 -3.60
N GLY A 217 -0.19 20.49 -4.38
CA GLY A 217 -1.58 20.31 -4.77
C GLY A 217 -2.09 21.43 -5.68
N THR A 218 -1.26 21.93 -6.60
CA THR A 218 -1.62 23.07 -7.45
C THR A 218 -1.61 22.74 -8.94
N LEU A 219 -2.51 23.41 -9.68
CA LEU A 219 -2.59 23.39 -11.13
C LEU A 219 -2.47 24.83 -11.66
N ILE A 220 -1.54 25.08 -12.57
CA ILE A 220 -1.40 26.35 -13.27
C ILE A 220 -1.81 26.13 -14.73
N LEU A 221 -2.86 26.82 -15.18
CA LEU A 221 -3.36 26.77 -16.55
C LEU A 221 -2.75 27.89 -17.40
N ASP A 222 -2.40 27.57 -18.66
CA ASP A 222 -1.78 28.44 -19.62
C ASP A 222 -0.60 29.22 -19.00
N PRO A 223 0.41 28.47 -18.48
CA PRO A 223 1.58 29.07 -17.88
C PRO A 223 2.35 29.91 -18.90
N ASP A 224 2.97 31.00 -18.43
CA ASP A 224 3.90 31.77 -19.24
C ASP A 224 5.22 31.03 -19.47
N GLU A 225 6.08 31.59 -20.35
CA GLU A 225 7.35 30.95 -20.69
C GLU A 225 8.30 30.83 -19.50
N ASP A 226 8.26 31.74 -18.53
CA ASP A 226 9.13 31.69 -17.35
C ASP A 226 8.68 30.57 -16.40
N GLN A 227 7.38 30.41 -16.22
CA GLN A 227 6.79 29.32 -15.44
C GLN A 227 7.08 27.96 -16.08
N LEU A 228 6.93 27.85 -17.41
CA LEU A 228 7.28 26.61 -18.12
C LEU A 228 8.75 26.26 -17.96
N ARG A 229 9.65 27.22 -18.16
CA ARG A 229 11.09 27.03 -17.98
C ARG A 229 11.42 26.60 -16.55
N ALA A 230 10.80 27.22 -15.55
CA ALA A 230 10.99 26.88 -14.14
C ALA A 230 10.50 25.46 -13.83
N ALA A 231 9.31 25.08 -14.30
CA ALA A 231 8.75 23.74 -14.11
C ALA A 231 9.61 22.66 -14.79
N GLU A 232 10.02 22.87 -16.05
CA GLU A 232 10.91 21.95 -16.76
C GLU A 232 12.29 21.83 -16.10
N ALA A 233 12.84 22.93 -15.59
CA ALA A 233 14.08 22.90 -14.82
C ALA A 233 13.91 22.09 -13.54
N GLY A 234 12.77 22.24 -12.83
CA GLY A 234 12.41 21.45 -11.67
C GLY A 234 12.28 19.95 -11.97
N ILE A 235 11.64 19.59 -13.08
CA ILE A 235 11.52 18.20 -13.54
C ILE A 235 12.90 17.62 -13.84
N ARG A 236 13.75 18.32 -14.59
CA ARG A 236 15.14 17.90 -14.89
C ARG A 236 15.97 17.73 -13.62
N ALA A 237 15.86 18.66 -12.67
CA ALA A 237 16.59 18.58 -11.41
C ALA A 237 16.17 17.34 -10.59
N ARG A 238 14.87 17.02 -10.52
CA ARG A 238 14.35 15.82 -9.86
C ARG A 238 14.83 14.54 -10.53
N GLN A 239 14.80 14.51 -11.86
CA GLN A 239 15.30 13.37 -12.61
C GLN A 239 16.80 13.15 -12.35
N ALA A 240 17.60 14.19 -12.43
CA ALA A 240 19.04 14.14 -12.12
C ALA A 240 19.29 13.68 -10.66
N GLN A 241 18.49 14.17 -9.72
CA GLN A 241 18.57 13.75 -8.32
C GLN A 241 18.24 12.27 -8.16
N ARG A 242 17.17 11.78 -8.83
CA ARG A 242 16.79 10.36 -8.82
C ARG A 242 17.89 9.48 -9.39
N GLU A 243 18.48 9.89 -10.52
CA GLU A 243 19.59 9.18 -11.15
C GLU A 243 20.83 9.14 -10.25
N ALA A 244 21.18 10.28 -9.64
CA ALA A 244 22.28 10.35 -8.67
C ALA A 244 22.03 9.44 -7.44
N LEU A 245 20.80 9.37 -6.94
CA LEU A 245 20.44 8.46 -5.86
C LEU A 245 20.55 6.99 -6.30
N GLN A 246 20.13 6.66 -7.51
CA GLN A 246 20.23 5.28 -8.02
C GLN A 246 21.68 4.79 -8.12
N GLN A 247 22.64 5.66 -8.35
CA GLN A 247 24.07 5.30 -8.32
C GLN A 247 24.51 4.84 -6.92
N LEU A 248 23.80 5.22 -5.86
CA LEU A 248 24.09 4.79 -4.49
C LEU A 248 23.52 3.42 -4.16
N ALA A 249 22.66 2.84 -4.99
CA ALA A 249 21.92 1.61 -4.66
C ALA A 249 22.84 0.42 -4.30
N LYS A 250 24.02 0.35 -4.91
CA LYS A 250 25.01 -0.73 -4.68
C LYS A 250 26.13 -0.34 -3.70
N LEU A 251 26.10 0.89 -3.18
CA LEU A 251 27.13 1.35 -2.27
C LEU A 251 26.76 1.03 -0.81
N PRO A 252 27.74 0.75 0.07
CA PRO A 252 27.46 0.52 1.47
C PRO A 252 27.01 1.82 2.17
N SER A 253 26.23 1.66 3.23
CA SER A 253 25.78 2.76 4.08
C SER A 253 26.82 3.03 5.17
N VAL A 254 27.82 3.86 4.85
CA VAL A 254 28.97 4.15 5.70
C VAL A 254 29.20 5.67 5.76
N THR A 255 29.41 6.22 6.95
CA THR A 255 29.75 7.63 7.15
C THR A 255 31.17 7.96 6.62
N LYS A 256 31.50 9.24 6.50
CA LYS A 256 32.85 9.68 6.04
C LYS A 256 33.98 9.20 6.94
N ASP A 257 33.72 9.03 8.21
CA ASP A 257 34.66 8.54 9.23
C ASP A 257 34.59 7.00 9.44
N GLY A 258 33.88 6.28 8.55
CA GLY A 258 33.93 4.83 8.48
C GLY A 258 32.95 4.07 9.34
N HIS A 259 31.98 4.74 10.01
CA HIS A 259 30.93 4.05 10.74
C HIS A 259 29.88 3.45 9.79
N ALA A 260 29.70 2.14 9.85
CA ALA A 260 28.76 1.40 9.02
C ALA A 260 27.43 1.20 9.73
N ILE A 261 26.32 1.29 9.00
CA ILE A 261 24.98 0.96 9.46
C ILE A 261 24.24 0.20 8.36
N ARG A 262 23.34 -0.71 8.71
CA ARG A 262 22.50 -1.41 7.74
C ARG A 262 21.25 -0.60 7.43
N LEU A 263 20.93 -0.50 6.14
CA LEU A 263 19.67 0.08 5.69
C LEU A 263 18.77 -1.01 5.13
N TYR A 264 17.71 -1.30 5.88
CA TYR A 264 16.73 -2.32 5.57
C TYR A 264 15.39 -1.70 5.15
N ALA A 265 14.59 -2.49 4.43
CA ALA A 265 13.28 -2.08 3.97
C ALA A 265 12.17 -2.54 4.93
N ASN A 266 11.10 -1.74 5.06
CA ASN A 266 9.81 -2.15 5.60
C ASN A 266 8.89 -2.53 4.43
N LEU A 267 8.26 -3.70 4.49
CA LEU A 267 7.36 -4.21 3.47
C LEU A 267 6.00 -4.57 4.07
N ALA A 268 4.95 -4.40 3.27
CA ALA A 268 3.60 -4.88 3.55
C ALA A 268 3.34 -6.27 2.94
N GLY A 269 3.96 -6.59 1.81
CA GLY A 269 3.73 -7.85 1.12
C GLY A 269 4.60 -8.03 -0.12
N THR A 270 4.18 -8.96 -0.97
CA THR A 270 4.85 -9.29 -2.25
C THR A 270 4.77 -8.16 -3.27
N ASP A 271 3.76 -7.30 -3.18
CA ASP A 271 3.54 -6.18 -4.10
C ASP A 271 4.62 -5.09 -3.96
N ASP A 272 5.31 -5.06 -2.82
CA ASP A 272 6.44 -4.16 -2.59
C ASP A 272 7.75 -4.63 -3.26
N LEU A 273 7.80 -5.85 -3.83
CA LEU A 273 9.02 -6.42 -4.42
C LEU A 273 9.64 -5.54 -5.52
N PRO A 274 8.89 -4.93 -6.46
CA PRO A 274 9.48 -4.05 -7.47
C PRO A 274 10.16 -2.82 -6.86
N LEU A 275 9.59 -2.24 -5.81
CA LEU A 275 10.17 -1.11 -5.09
C LEU A 275 11.40 -1.53 -4.28
N LEU A 276 11.34 -2.69 -3.63
CA LEU A 276 12.46 -3.27 -2.88
C LEU A 276 13.68 -3.48 -3.79
N GLN A 277 13.49 -4.08 -4.97
CA GLN A 277 14.57 -4.36 -5.93
C GLN A 277 15.29 -3.09 -6.40
N GLN A 278 14.55 -1.98 -6.52
CA GLN A 278 15.10 -0.68 -6.94
C GLN A 278 15.69 0.13 -5.79
N SER A 279 15.34 -0.18 -4.55
CA SER A 279 15.72 0.62 -3.38
C SER A 279 17.20 0.50 -2.99
N GLY A 280 17.85 -0.60 -3.36
CA GLY A 280 19.19 -0.92 -2.87
C GLY A 280 19.22 -1.28 -1.38
N ALA A 281 18.12 -1.70 -0.78
CA ALA A 281 18.06 -2.16 0.59
C ALA A 281 18.98 -3.36 0.83
N GLU A 282 19.64 -3.39 1.98
CA GLU A 282 20.59 -4.44 2.35
C GLU A 282 19.88 -5.67 2.97
N GLY A 283 18.60 -5.51 3.33
CA GLY A 283 17.73 -6.52 3.89
C GLY A 283 16.29 -6.01 4.02
N VAL A 284 15.43 -6.80 4.64
CA VAL A 284 14.09 -6.42 5.07
C VAL A 284 14.04 -6.52 6.59
N GLY A 285 13.97 -5.37 7.27
CA GLY A 285 13.95 -5.31 8.74
C GLY A 285 12.56 -5.42 9.34
N LEU A 286 11.52 -5.27 8.49
CA LEU A 286 10.14 -5.48 8.89
C LEU A 286 9.28 -5.92 7.70
N LEU A 287 8.86 -7.18 7.70
CA LEU A 287 7.69 -7.61 6.94
C LEU A 287 6.46 -7.56 7.85
N ARG A 288 5.50 -6.72 7.51
CA ARG A 288 4.23 -6.57 8.21
C ARG A 288 3.26 -7.66 7.77
N SER A 289 3.25 -8.78 8.48
CA SER A 289 2.46 -9.96 8.09
C SER A 289 0.95 -9.79 8.21
N GLU A 290 0.49 -8.77 8.93
CA GLU A 290 -0.94 -8.49 9.09
C GLU A 290 -1.66 -8.21 7.77
N PHE A 291 -0.98 -7.68 6.77
CA PHE A 291 -1.56 -7.44 5.44
C PHE A 291 -1.96 -8.74 4.71
N LEU A 292 -1.38 -9.88 5.08
CA LEU A 292 -1.80 -11.19 4.57
C LEU A 292 -3.12 -11.67 5.17
N TYR A 293 -3.60 -11.02 6.22
CA TYR A 293 -4.85 -11.33 6.92
C TYR A 293 -5.94 -10.28 6.64
N LEU A 294 -5.56 -9.04 6.34
CA LEU A 294 -6.53 -7.98 6.05
C LEU A 294 -7.19 -8.20 4.68
N GLY A 295 -8.45 -7.75 4.55
CA GLY A 295 -9.21 -7.86 3.30
C GLY A 295 -9.71 -9.28 2.96
N ARG A 296 -9.62 -10.21 3.91
CA ARG A 296 -10.09 -11.61 3.76
C ARG A 296 -11.36 -11.84 4.57
N SER A 297 -12.08 -12.93 4.24
CA SER A 297 -13.24 -13.42 4.99
C SER A 297 -12.93 -14.60 5.92
N SER A 298 -11.69 -15.13 5.86
CA SER A 298 -11.24 -16.26 6.69
C SER A 298 -9.73 -16.18 6.95
N TYR A 299 -9.27 -16.93 7.97
CA TYR A 299 -7.84 -17.06 8.23
C TYR A 299 -7.11 -17.64 7.03
N PRO A 300 -5.94 -17.08 6.67
CA PRO A 300 -5.08 -17.69 5.67
C PRO A 300 -4.60 -19.06 6.16
N THR A 301 -4.48 -19.98 5.23
CA THR A 301 -3.89 -21.30 5.49
C THR A 301 -2.38 -21.22 5.65
N GLU A 302 -1.77 -22.27 6.24
CA GLU A 302 -0.31 -22.38 6.32
C GLU A 302 0.35 -22.32 4.94
N ASP A 303 -0.24 -22.96 3.93
CA ASP A 303 0.32 -22.99 2.58
C ASP A 303 0.24 -21.63 1.87
N GLU A 304 -0.84 -20.86 2.06
CA GLU A 304 -0.94 -19.49 1.53
C GLU A 304 0.11 -18.57 2.16
N LEU A 305 0.26 -18.61 3.48
CA LEU A 305 1.29 -17.85 4.18
C LEU A 305 2.70 -18.26 3.73
N PHE A 306 2.95 -19.57 3.66
CA PHE A 306 4.23 -20.11 3.20
C PHE A 306 4.56 -19.68 1.77
N ALA A 307 3.59 -19.71 0.85
CA ALA A 307 3.80 -19.28 -0.53
C ALA A 307 4.27 -17.83 -0.60
N SER A 308 3.60 -16.94 0.13
CA SER A 308 3.95 -15.50 0.21
C SER A 308 5.32 -15.29 0.85
N TYR A 309 5.60 -15.92 1.99
CA TYR A 309 6.89 -15.77 2.67
C TYR A 309 8.02 -16.35 1.83
N ARG A 310 7.86 -17.51 1.20
CA ARG A 310 8.86 -18.11 0.31
C ARG A 310 9.20 -17.20 -0.85
N GLN A 311 8.20 -16.60 -1.51
CA GLN A 311 8.42 -15.67 -2.61
C GLN A 311 9.29 -14.50 -2.19
N LEU A 312 8.98 -13.88 -1.03
CA LEU A 312 9.75 -12.78 -0.46
C LEU A 312 11.18 -13.21 -0.10
N VAL A 313 11.33 -14.34 0.60
CA VAL A 313 12.64 -14.88 1.00
C VAL A 313 13.53 -15.17 -0.22
N GLN A 314 12.98 -15.78 -1.25
CA GLN A 314 13.71 -16.07 -2.49
C GLN A 314 14.12 -14.79 -3.24
N ALA A 315 13.25 -13.76 -3.25
CA ALA A 315 13.55 -12.46 -3.86
C ALA A 315 14.70 -11.71 -3.15
N MET A 316 14.99 -12.07 -1.90
CA MET A 316 16.09 -11.46 -1.13
C MET A 316 17.47 -11.94 -1.55
N ASP A 317 17.60 -13.04 -2.28
CA ASP A 317 18.89 -13.58 -2.77
C ASP A 317 19.93 -13.71 -1.64
N GLY A 318 19.55 -14.39 -0.54
CA GLY A 318 20.38 -14.63 0.63
C GLY A 318 20.46 -13.47 1.63
N ARG A 319 19.97 -12.28 1.30
CA ARG A 319 19.83 -11.17 2.26
C ARG A 319 18.76 -11.49 3.30
N GLU A 320 18.91 -10.91 4.47
CA GLU A 320 18.01 -11.14 5.60
C GLU A 320 16.62 -10.55 5.38
N ILE A 321 15.61 -11.29 5.82
CA ILE A 321 14.23 -10.80 5.95
C ILE A 321 13.71 -11.10 7.35
N ILE A 322 13.28 -10.06 8.07
CA ILE A 322 12.65 -10.18 9.38
C ILE A 322 11.12 -10.17 9.20
N ILE A 323 10.49 -11.29 9.55
CA ILE A 323 9.04 -11.48 9.47
C ILE A 323 8.46 -11.26 10.87
N ARG A 324 7.66 -10.20 11.02
CA ARG A 324 6.92 -9.95 12.24
C ARG A 324 5.70 -10.87 12.30
N THR A 325 5.50 -11.56 13.44
CA THR A 325 4.26 -12.30 13.66
C THR A 325 3.08 -11.34 13.74
N LEU A 326 1.89 -11.89 13.63
CA LEU A 326 0.64 -11.16 13.51
C LEU A 326 0.49 -10.02 14.53
N ASP A 327 0.18 -8.83 14.04
CA ASP A 327 -0.13 -7.65 14.83
C ASP A 327 -1.50 -7.07 14.40
N ILE A 328 -2.56 -7.86 14.63
CA ILE A 328 -3.96 -7.46 14.48
C ILE A 328 -4.53 -7.07 15.84
N GLY A 329 -5.52 -6.20 15.82
CA GLY A 329 -6.13 -5.51 16.96
C GLY A 329 -5.91 -4.01 16.88
N ALA A 330 -6.42 -3.25 17.82
CA ALA A 330 -6.38 -1.79 17.83
C ALA A 330 -7.03 -1.19 16.56
N ASP A 331 -6.22 -0.59 15.70
CA ASP A 331 -6.60 0.05 14.45
C ASP A 331 -6.79 -0.92 13.27
N LYS A 332 -6.20 -2.11 13.38
CA LYS A 332 -6.22 -3.12 12.31
C LYS A 332 -7.30 -4.15 12.62
N LYS A 333 -8.49 -3.94 12.05
CA LYS A 333 -9.64 -4.83 12.26
C LYS A 333 -9.84 -5.73 11.04
N ALA A 334 -10.16 -6.99 11.34
CA ALA A 334 -10.64 -7.96 10.37
C ALA A 334 -11.83 -8.67 11.02
N ASP A 335 -13.02 -8.50 10.45
CA ASP A 335 -14.29 -8.90 11.09
C ASP A 335 -14.33 -10.39 11.45
N TYR A 336 -13.75 -11.23 10.60
CA TYR A 336 -13.70 -12.68 10.84
C TYR A 336 -12.80 -13.10 12.03
N PHE A 337 -12.06 -12.15 12.64
CA PHE A 337 -11.37 -12.41 13.91
C PHE A 337 -12.34 -12.44 15.10
N ASP A 338 -13.54 -11.91 14.94
CA ASP A 338 -14.57 -11.86 15.99
C ASP A 338 -13.97 -11.38 17.33
N LEU A 339 -13.34 -10.21 17.29
CA LEU A 339 -12.77 -9.58 18.48
C LEU A 339 -13.85 -8.78 19.18
N PRO A 340 -14.00 -8.94 20.51
CA PRO A 340 -14.96 -8.14 21.25
C PRO A 340 -14.60 -6.65 21.17
N PRO A 341 -15.60 -5.75 21.19
CA PRO A 341 -15.33 -4.34 21.29
C PRO A 341 -14.64 -4.02 22.63
N GLU A 342 -13.63 -3.18 22.59
CA GLU A 342 -12.84 -2.75 23.74
C GLU A 342 -12.85 -1.23 23.85
N ASP A 343 -12.88 -0.70 25.06
CA ASP A 343 -12.85 0.76 25.30
C ASP A 343 -11.49 1.37 24.90
N ASN A 344 -10.41 0.59 25.03
CA ASN A 344 -9.04 0.99 24.70
C ASN A 344 -8.35 -0.08 23.84
N PRO A 345 -8.70 -0.23 22.56
CA PRO A 345 -8.20 -1.33 21.72
C PRO A 345 -6.67 -1.40 21.60
N ALA A 346 -5.97 -0.26 21.64
CA ALA A 346 -4.52 -0.21 21.61
C ALA A 346 -3.87 -0.85 22.84
N LEU A 347 -4.55 -0.85 23.98
CA LEU A 347 -4.13 -1.47 25.24
C LEU A 347 -4.73 -2.88 25.45
N GLY A 348 -5.55 -3.34 24.53
CA GLY A 348 -6.37 -4.55 24.63
C GLY A 348 -5.73 -5.81 24.07
N LEU A 349 -6.59 -6.67 23.53
CA LEU A 349 -6.24 -7.98 22.96
C LEU A 349 -5.72 -7.82 21.53
N ARG A 350 -4.42 -7.61 21.39
CA ARG A 350 -3.74 -7.46 20.10
C ARG A 350 -2.42 -8.25 20.06
N ALA A 351 -1.89 -8.40 18.85
CA ALA A 351 -0.56 -8.95 18.60
C ALA A 351 -0.31 -10.29 19.33
N ILE A 352 0.80 -10.43 20.06
CA ILE A 352 1.12 -11.67 20.78
C ILE A 352 0.07 -12.06 21.83
N ARG A 353 -0.64 -11.10 22.43
CA ARG A 353 -1.70 -11.41 23.39
C ARG A 353 -2.82 -12.20 22.70
N LEU A 354 -3.22 -11.75 21.51
CA LEU A 354 -4.18 -12.48 20.69
C LEU A 354 -3.61 -13.84 20.26
N CYS A 355 -2.36 -13.87 19.79
CA CYS A 355 -1.70 -15.09 19.34
C CYS A 355 -1.59 -16.15 20.46
N LEU A 356 -1.26 -15.75 21.67
CA LEU A 356 -1.16 -16.65 22.82
C LEU A 356 -2.53 -17.15 23.31
N THR A 357 -3.60 -16.37 23.11
CA THR A 357 -4.98 -16.81 23.40
C THR A 357 -5.57 -17.69 22.28
N ARG A 358 -4.99 -17.67 21.08
CA ARG A 358 -5.37 -18.47 19.92
C ARG A 358 -4.16 -19.27 19.39
N PRO A 359 -3.68 -20.29 20.10
CA PRO A 359 -2.42 -20.98 19.76
C PRO A 359 -2.40 -21.57 18.34
N ALA A 360 -3.54 -22.05 17.83
CA ALA A 360 -3.63 -22.58 16.47
C ALA A 360 -3.28 -21.52 15.40
N LEU A 361 -3.72 -20.27 15.61
CA LEU A 361 -3.41 -19.16 14.70
C LEU A 361 -1.90 -18.88 14.68
N LEU A 362 -1.28 -18.78 15.85
CA LEU A 362 0.18 -18.58 15.97
C LEU A 362 0.94 -19.76 15.36
N GLN A 363 0.53 -20.99 15.64
CA GLN A 363 1.17 -22.22 15.14
C GLN A 363 1.16 -22.27 13.62
N THR A 364 0.02 -21.98 12.97
CA THR A 364 -0.10 -21.91 11.50
C THR A 364 0.91 -20.91 10.94
N GLN A 365 1.02 -19.72 11.53
CA GLN A 365 1.96 -18.70 11.05
C GLN A 365 3.41 -19.10 11.27
N LEU A 366 3.77 -19.63 12.44
CA LEU A 366 5.14 -20.06 12.74
C LEU A 366 5.59 -21.20 11.84
N CYS A 367 4.75 -22.22 11.59
CA CYS A 367 5.05 -23.28 10.63
C CYS A 367 5.34 -22.72 9.24
N ALA A 368 4.53 -21.77 8.75
CA ALA A 368 4.73 -21.15 7.45
C ALA A 368 6.05 -20.36 7.37
N ILE A 369 6.39 -19.60 8.42
CA ILE A 369 7.66 -18.85 8.49
C ILE A 369 8.85 -19.80 8.54
N LEU A 370 8.80 -20.85 9.37
CA LEU A 370 9.88 -21.83 9.48
C LEU A 370 10.06 -22.59 8.17
N ARG A 371 9.01 -23.01 7.47
CA ARG A 371 9.11 -23.60 6.12
C ARG A 371 9.81 -22.66 5.14
N ALA A 372 9.49 -21.36 5.19
CA ALA A 372 10.13 -20.36 4.34
C ALA A 372 11.61 -20.18 4.65
N SER A 373 12.08 -20.41 5.89
CA SER A 373 13.49 -20.30 6.26
C SER A 373 14.40 -21.34 5.56
N ALA A 374 13.83 -22.42 5.01
CA ALA A 374 14.57 -23.35 4.17
C ALA A 374 15.10 -22.73 2.86
N PHE A 375 14.61 -21.56 2.48
CA PHE A 375 14.91 -20.89 1.20
C PHE A 375 15.81 -19.66 1.34
N GLY A 376 16.15 -19.22 2.56
CA GLY A 376 17.02 -18.07 2.78
C GLY A 376 17.15 -17.67 4.24
N ASN A 377 17.67 -16.47 4.48
CA ASN A 377 17.97 -15.96 5.82
C ASN A 377 16.73 -15.27 6.43
N VAL A 378 16.12 -15.88 7.44
CA VAL A 378 14.86 -15.43 8.04
C VAL A 378 15.06 -15.09 9.52
N GLY A 379 14.53 -13.94 9.94
CA GLY A 379 14.31 -13.58 11.33
C GLY A 379 12.81 -13.65 11.67
N VAL A 380 12.47 -14.25 12.80
CA VAL A 380 11.12 -14.24 13.39
C VAL A 380 11.06 -13.17 14.46
N MET A 381 10.17 -12.21 14.34
CA MET A 381 10.03 -11.09 15.27
C MET A 381 8.67 -11.07 15.94
N PHE A 382 8.66 -10.99 17.27
CA PHE A 382 7.44 -10.92 18.07
C PHE A 382 7.10 -9.48 18.49
N PRO A 383 5.92 -8.95 18.10
CA PRO A 383 5.47 -7.61 18.51
C PRO A 383 4.88 -7.60 19.92
N MET A 384 4.76 -6.43 20.54
CA MET A 384 4.03 -6.18 21.79
C MET A 384 4.47 -7.01 23.00
N VAL A 385 5.69 -7.52 23.00
CA VAL A 385 6.27 -8.23 24.17
C VAL A 385 6.47 -7.26 25.32
N THR A 386 6.17 -7.72 26.55
CA THR A 386 6.34 -6.91 27.77
C THR A 386 7.41 -7.47 28.70
N GLY A 387 7.82 -8.74 28.53
CA GLY A 387 8.85 -9.31 29.38
C GLY A 387 9.18 -10.78 29.08
N PRO A 388 10.13 -11.35 29.86
CA PRO A 388 10.68 -12.69 29.62
C PRO A 388 9.64 -13.83 29.69
N ALA A 389 8.59 -13.68 30.51
CA ALA A 389 7.58 -14.72 30.65
C ALA A 389 6.76 -14.92 29.38
N GLU A 390 6.40 -13.83 28.68
CA GLU A 390 5.74 -13.91 27.37
C GLU A 390 6.69 -14.46 26.31
N LEU A 391 7.95 -14.01 26.30
CA LEU A 391 8.96 -14.52 25.39
C LEU A 391 9.20 -16.03 25.57
N ALA A 392 9.18 -16.54 26.78
CA ALA A 392 9.31 -17.98 27.04
C ALA A 392 8.16 -18.79 26.44
N GLN A 393 6.91 -18.27 26.47
CA GLN A 393 5.75 -18.90 25.83
C GLN A 393 5.89 -18.87 24.30
N LEU A 394 6.35 -17.76 23.71
CA LEU A 394 6.58 -17.62 22.27
C LEU A 394 7.69 -18.56 21.76
N LYS A 395 8.77 -18.70 22.53
CA LYS A 395 9.84 -19.68 22.26
C LYS A 395 9.36 -21.13 22.40
N ALA A 396 8.41 -21.41 23.28
CA ALA A 396 7.77 -22.71 23.36
C ALA A 396 6.92 -22.98 22.10
N ALA A 397 6.13 -22.00 21.64
CA ALA A 397 5.35 -22.12 20.42
C ALA A 397 6.24 -22.32 19.17
N LEU A 398 7.45 -21.69 19.13
CA LEU A 398 8.42 -21.97 18.06
C LEU A 398 8.90 -23.43 18.07
N ARG A 399 9.23 -23.97 19.25
CA ARG A 399 9.62 -25.40 19.37
C ARG A 399 8.49 -26.34 18.96
N ASP A 400 7.25 -26.04 19.35
CA ASP A 400 6.09 -26.81 18.94
C ASP A 400 5.90 -26.78 17.40
N ALA A 401 6.24 -25.67 16.74
CA ALA A 401 6.22 -25.56 15.28
C ALA A 401 7.33 -26.40 14.64
N GLU A 402 8.56 -26.36 15.19
CA GLU A 402 9.67 -27.22 14.74
C GLU A 402 9.32 -28.71 14.87
N ASP A 403 8.78 -29.12 16.03
CA ASP A 403 8.37 -30.52 16.26
C ASP A 403 7.25 -30.93 15.30
N THR A 404 6.30 -30.06 15.03
CA THR A 404 5.22 -30.29 14.04
C THR A 404 5.76 -30.50 12.65
N LEU A 405 6.69 -29.66 12.19
CA LEU A 405 7.31 -29.80 10.86
C LEU A 405 8.18 -31.04 10.77
N CYS A 406 8.97 -31.35 11.81
CA CYS A 406 9.74 -32.58 11.89
C CYS A 406 8.84 -33.82 11.79
N ALA A 407 7.72 -33.86 12.50
CA ALA A 407 6.77 -34.96 12.46
C ALA A 407 6.12 -35.15 11.07
N ARG A 408 5.96 -34.04 10.30
CA ARG A 408 5.49 -34.07 8.91
C ARG A 408 6.59 -34.41 7.90
N GLY A 409 7.87 -34.46 8.32
CA GLY A 409 9.01 -34.64 7.42
C GLY A 409 9.31 -33.40 6.57
N GLU A 410 8.81 -32.22 6.96
CA GLU A 410 9.03 -30.96 6.28
C GLU A 410 10.36 -30.34 6.72
N ARG A 411 11.04 -29.61 5.81
CA ARG A 411 12.34 -29.00 6.07
C ARG A 411 12.18 -27.54 6.46
N PHE A 412 13.00 -27.11 7.40
CA PHE A 412 13.23 -25.69 7.69
C PHE A 412 14.72 -25.42 7.83
N GLY A 413 15.12 -24.14 7.66
CA GLY A 413 16.50 -23.68 7.76
C GLY A 413 16.83 -23.12 9.14
N ARG A 414 18.01 -22.54 9.26
CA ARG A 414 18.35 -21.70 10.43
C ARG A 414 17.57 -20.41 10.36
N TYR A 415 17.10 -19.96 11.49
CA TYR A 415 16.42 -18.68 11.65
C TYR A 415 16.91 -17.96 12.89
N GLN A 416 16.69 -16.66 12.93
CA GLN A 416 16.95 -15.82 14.10
C GLN A 416 15.64 -15.47 14.78
N THR A 417 15.71 -15.25 16.10
CA THR A 417 14.56 -14.86 16.90
C THR A 417 14.77 -13.45 17.45
N GLY A 418 13.79 -12.58 17.31
CA GLY A 418 13.85 -11.22 17.83
C GLY A 418 12.55 -10.75 18.46
N VAL A 419 12.65 -9.62 19.15
CA VAL A 419 11.53 -8.95 19.81
C VAL A 419 11.42 -7.51 19.30
N MET A 420 10.19 -7.06 19.05
CA MET A 420 9.94 -5.65 18.85
C MET A 420 9.85 -4.95 20.20
N ILE A 421 10.74 -4.00 20.42
CA ILE A 421 10.75 -3.15 21.63
C ILE A 421 9.86 -1.95 21.35
N GLU A 422 8.63 -2.02 21.81
CA GLU A 422 7.60 -1.01 21.52
C GLU A 422 6.67 -0.75 22.72
N THR A 423 6.93 -1.43 23.85
CA THR A 423 6.25 -1.17 25.12
C THR A 423 7.24 -0.63 26.15
N PRO A 424 6.85 0.27 27.05
CA PRO A 424 7.73 0.73 28.15
C PRO A 424 8.26 -0.43 29.00
N ALA A 425 7.45 -1.46 29.22
CA ALA A 425 7.86 -2.63 29.96
C ALA A 425 9.03 -3.36 29.29
N ALA A 426 8.97 -3.54 27.94
CA ALA A 426 10.07 -4.16 27.20
C ALA A 426 11.36 -3.33 27.26
N VAL A 427 11.27 -1.99 27.28
CA VAL A 427 12.44 -1.12 27.48
C VAL A 427 13.11 -1.39 28.81
N PHE A 428 12.34 -1.43 29.91
CA PHE A 428 12.89 -1.72 31.23
C PHE A 428 13.41 -3.15 31.42
N MET A 429 12.84 -4.10 30.65
CA MET A 429 13.26 -5.51 30.65
C MET A 429 14.21 -5.85 29.49
N SER A 430 14.72 -4.84 28.78
CA SER A 430 15.49 -5.06 27.54
C SER A 430 16.77 -5.87 27.77
N ARG A 431 17.41 -5.76 28.93
CA ARG A 431 18.60 -6.54 29.24
C ARG A 431 18.30 -8.04 29.39
N GLU A 432 17.22 -8.38 30.09
CA GLU A 432 16.76 -9.75 30.29
C GLU A 432 16.29 -10.36 28.98
N LEU A 433 15.57 -9.59 28.17
CA LEU A 433 15.11 -10.01 26.85
C LEU A 433 16.29 -10.22 25.88
N ALA A 434 17.32 -9.37 25.93
CA ALA A 434 18.49 -9.45 25.04
C ALA A 434 19.29 -10.75 25.21
N ARG A 435 19.28 -11.36 26.40
CA ARG A 435 19.94 -12.67 26.66
C ARG A 435 19.27 -13.84 25.95
N GLU A 436 18.03 -13.65 25.52
CA GLU A 436 17.15 -14.71 25.04
C GLU A 436 16.87 -14.63 23.55
N VAL A 437 17.34 -13.58 22.86
CA VAL A 437 17.07 -13.33 21.44
C VAL A 437 18.32 -12.86 20.68
N ASP A 438 18.27 -12.96 19.35
CA ASP A 438 19.38 -12.59 18.47
C ASP A 438 19.37 -11.10 18.12
N PHE A 439 18.19 -10.47 18.12
CA PHE A 439 18.03 -9.06 17.75
C PHE A 439 16.82 -8.39 18.39
N PHE A 440 16.90 -7.06 18.48
CA PHE A 440 15.77 -6.18 18.74
C PHE A 440 15.44 -5.33 17.51
N SER A 441 14.18 -4.99 17.35
CA SER A 441 13.71 -3.95 16.44
C SER A 441 12.83 -2.98 17.22
N ILE A 442 13.21 -1.71 17.28
CA ILE A 442 12.46 -0.71 18.05
C ILE A 442 11.30 -0.20 17.19
N GLY A 443 10.07 -0.47 17.65
CA GLY A 443 8.82 0.02 17.06
C GLY A 443 8.48 1.41 17.59
N THR A 444 9.11 2.45 17.05
CA THR A 444 9.02 3.81 17.60
C THR A 444 7.63 4.40 17.62
N ASN A 445 6.72 3.98 16.73
CA ASN A 445 5.35 4.48 16.67
C ASN A 445 4.55 4.08 17.93
N ASP A 446 4.51 2.77 18.23
CA ASP A 446 3.82 2.25 19.42
C ASP A 446 4.60 2.61 20.70
N LEU A 447 5.93 2.61 20.68
CA LEU A 447 6.75 3.06 21.81
C LEU A 447 6.43 4.52 22.21
N THR A 448 6.33 5.42 21.24
CA THR A 448 5.95 6.81 21.48
C THR A 448 4.55 6.91 22.06
N GLN A 449 3.58 6.20 21.47
CA GLN A 449 2.20 6.17 21.94
C GLN A 449 2.11 5.75 23.42
N TYR A 450 2.78 4.67 23.80
CA TYR A 450 2.70 4.13 25.16
C TYR A 450 3.54 4.91 26.17
N LEU A 451 4.70 5.43 25.76
CA LEU A 451 5.52 6.28 26.64
C LEU A 451 4.85 7.60 26.97
N LEU A 452 4.20 8.21 25.98
CA LEU A 452 3.53 9.49 26.15
C LEU A 452 2.05 9.33 26.56
N ALA A 453 1.56 8.10 26.71
CA ALA A 453 0.18 7.76 27.08
C ALA A 453 -0.85 8.46 26.18
N MET A 454 -0.63 8.44 24.87
CA MET A 454 -1.45 9.11 23.87
C MET A 454 -1.89 8.16 22.76
N ASP A 455 -3.12 8.27 22.33
CA ASP A 455 -3.60 7.60 21.13
C ASP A 455 -3.16 8.39 19.90
N ARG A 456 -2.19 7.85 19.14
CA ARG A 456 -1.66 8.45 17.90
C ARG A 456 -2.68 8.59 16.79
N GLN A 457 -3.81 7.88 16.88
CA GLN A 457 -4.88 7.94 15.90
C GLN A 457 -5.90 9.05 16.19
N ASN A 458 -5.86 9.63 17.38
CA ASN A 458 -6.73 10.73 17.74
C ASN A 458 -6.15 12.05 17.21
N PRO A 459 -6.74 12.65 16.15
CA PRO A 459 -6.24 13.90 15.58
C PRO A 459 -6.17 15.06 16.57
N ALA A 460 -7.03 15.04 17.61
CA ALA A 460 -7.04 16.07 18.65
C ALA A 460 -5.78 16.04 19.52
N LEU A 461 -5.07 14.90 19.59
CA LEU A 461 -3.84 14.74 20.35
C LEU A 461 -2.58 15.01 19.51
N ALA A 462 -2.69 15.21 18.21
CA ALA A 462 -1.53 15.46 17.34
C ALA A 462 -0.60 16.59 17.83
N PRO A 463 -1.10 17.70 18.41
CA PRO A 463 -0.23 18.77 18.94
C PRO A 463 0.60 18.36 20.17
N PHE A 464 0.22 17.27 20.84
CA PHE A 464 0.90 16.75 22.05
C PHE A 464 1.81 15.56 21.72
N CYS A 465 1.66 14.98 20.53
CA CYS A 465 2.44 13.82 20.09
C CYS A 465 3.77 14.29 19.47
N ASP A 466 4.79 14.42 20.33
CA ASP A 466 6.14 14.73 19.90
C ASP A 466 6.97 13.43 19.78
N PRO A 467 7.23 12.92 18.59
CA PRO A 467 8.05 11.74 18.39
C PRO A 467 9.53 11.97 18.76
N HIS A 468 9.98 13.22 18.80
CA HIS A 468 11.32 13.62 19.26
C HIS A 468 11.40 13.83 20.77
N HIS A 469 10.35 13.48 21.50
CA HIS A 469 10.30 13.69 22.95
C HIS A 469 11.50 13.02 23.64
N PRO A 470 12.18 13.71 24.59
CA PRO A 470 13.38 13.17 25.25
C PRO A 470 13.19 11.81 25.92
N ALA A 471 11.98 11.49 26.39
CA ALA A 471 11.67 10.18 26.97
C ALA A 471 11.78 9.06 25.92
N VAL A 472 11.35 9.31 24.67
CA VAL A 472 11.44 8.34 23.56
C VAL A 472 12.92 8.10 23.22
N LEU A 473 13.71 9.16 23.08
CA LEU A 473 15.15 9.04 22.78
C LEU A 473 15.91 8.32 23.89
N ARG A 474 15.57 8.57 25.17
CA ARG A 474 16.15 7.84 26.33
C ARG A 474 15.76 6.36 26.34
N ALA A 475 14.53 6.03 25.97
CA ALA A 475 14.09 4.64 25.86
C ALA A 475 14.86 3.89 24.76
N ILE A 476 15.12 4.56 23.63
CA ILE A 476 15.96 4.01 22.55
C ILE A 476 17.39 3.79 23.06
N GLU A 477 18.00 4.81 23.69
CA GLU A 477 19.35 4.74 24.27
C GLU A 477 19.49 3.59 25.28
N GLU A 478 18.54 3.48 26.20
CA GLU A 478 18.52 2.42 27.22
C GLU A 478 18.43 1.04 26.56
N THR A 479 17.56 0.88 25.55
CA THR A 479 17.40 -0.38 24.82
C THR A 479 18.69 -0.77 24.10
N VAL A 480 19.31 0.15 23.36
CA VAL A 480 20.55 -0.11 22.62
C VAL A 480 21.67 -0.49 23.58
N ARG A 481 21.86 0.26 24.66
CA ARG A 481 22.87 -0.03 25.67
C ARG A 481 22.71 -1.42 26.28
N ASN A 482 21.49 -1.77 26.70
CA ASN A 482 21.21 -3.05 27.36
C ASN A 482 21.37 -4.22 26.39
N ALA A 483 20.95 -4.06 25.14
CA ALA A 483 21.11 -5.08 24.10
C ALA A 483 22.59 -5.36 23.80
N HIS A 484 23.39 -4.32 23.59
CA HIS A 484 24.82 -4.48 23.29
C HIS A 484 25.62 -5.09 24.43
N LEU A 485 25.22 -4.86 25.70
CA LEU A 485 25.84 -5.54 26.85
C LEU A 485 25.70 -7.07 26.80
N GLU A 486 24.67 -7.57 26.15
CA GLU A 486 24.39 -9.00 26.02
C GLU A 486 24.67 -9.52 24.58
N GLY A 487 25.26 -8.69 23.70
CA GLY A 487 25.60 -9.06 22.31
C GLY A 487 24.41 -9.14 21.34
N CYS A 488 23.26 -8.58 21.73
CA CYS A 488 22.05 -8.52 20.91
C CYS A 488 22.10 -7.27 20.01
N ARG A 489 21.90 -7.42 18.71
CA ARG A 489 21.85 -6.29 17.75
C ARG A 489 20.53 -5.53 17.85
N VAL A 490 20.53 -4.24 17.48
CA VAL A 490 19.36 -3.37 17.58
C VAL A 490 19.10 -2.62 16.29
N GLY A 491 17.90 -2.80 15.74
CA GLY A 491 17.36 -2.00 14.64
C GLY A 491 16.24 -1.05 15.10
N ILE A 492 15.91 -0.08 14.24
CA ILE A 492 14.71 0.76 14.37
C ILE A 492 13.87 0.57 13.13
N CYS A 493 12.58 0.22 13.27
CA CYS A 493 11.65 0.01 12.14
C CYS A 493 10.43 0.94 12.15
N GLY A 494 10.26 1.75 13.18
CA GLY A 494 9.22 2.78 13.21
C GLY A 494 9.56 3.99 12.32
N GLU A 495 8.65 4.96 12.26
CA GLU A 495 8.78 6.12 11.37
C GLU A 495 10.01 6.99 11.67
N LEU A 496 10.47 7.03 12.91
CA LEU A 496 11.69 7.75 13.29
C LEU A 496 12.95 7.23 12.57
N ALA A 497 12.97 5.99 12.11
CA ALA A 497 14.09 5.45 11.33
C ALA A 497 14.34 6.24 10.04
N ALA A 498 13.29 6.85 9.46
CA ALA A 498 13.36 7.65 8.25
C ALA A 498 13.61 9.15 8.50
N ASP A 499 13.72 9.57 9.75
CA ASP A 499 13.97 10.96 10.13
C ASP A 499 15.46 11.30 10.03
N GLU A 500 15.81 12.03 8.98
CA GLU A 500 17.20 12.43 8.72
C GLU A 500 17.79 13.30 9.85
N SER A 501 16.95 14.04 10.60
CA SER A 501 17.41 14.88 11.71
C SER A 501 17.87 14.06 12.94
N LEU A 502 17.33 12.85 13.10
CA LEU A 502 17.70 11.91 14.16
C LEU A 502 18.74 10.88 13.75
N THR A 503 19.04 10.75 12.46
CA THR A 503 19.97 9.73 11.95
C THR A 503 21.32 9.79 12.66
N GLN A 504 21.92 10.98 12.78
CA GLN A 504 23.20 11.13 13.48
C GLN A 504 23.13 10.72 14.95
N THR A 505 22.01 11.00 15.62
CA THR A 505 21.77 10.58 17.02
C THR A 505 21.72 9.07 17.10
N PHE A 506 20.99 8.40 16.23
CA PHE A 506 20.88 6.93 16.23
C PHE A 506 22.22 6.25 15.98
N LEU A 507 23.02 6.76 15.04
CA LEU A 507 24.36 6.23 14.82
C LEU A 507 25.26 6.40 16.04
N ARG A 508 25.21 7.56 16.73
CA ARG A 508 25.95 7.80 17.97
C ARG A 508 25.51 6.92 19.13
N LEU A 509 24.25 6.58 19.21
CA LEU A 509 23.71 5.63 20.20
C LEU A 509 24.14 4.19 19.90
N GLY A 510 24.66 3.91 18.70
CA GLY A 510 25.10 2.58 18.29
C GLY A 510 23.99 1.72 17.68
N VAL A 511 22.93 2.32 17.13
CA VAL A 511 21.91 1.55 16.40
C VAL A 511 22.55 0.85 15.22
N ASP A 512 22.34 -0.46 15.06
CA ASP A 512 22.96 -1.31 14.05
C ASP A 512 22.23 -1.29 12.71
N GLU A 513 20.92 -0.92 12.72
CA GLU A 513 20.05 -1.02 11.56
C GLU A 513 18.96 0.07 11.58
N LEU A 514 18.72 0.68 10.42
CA LEU A 514 17.53 1.52 10.19
C LEU A 514 16.68 0.87 9.09
N SER A 515 15.44 0.52 9.42
CA SER A 515 14.48 -0.10 8.52
C SER A 515 13.38 0.90 8.16
N VAL A 516 13.31 1.25 6.87
CA VAL A 516 12.46 2.32 6.36
C VAL A 516 11.68 1.85 5.12
N SER A 517 10.67 2.61 4.69
CA SER A 517 10.00 2.30 3.42
C SER A 517 10.99 2.35 2.25
N PRO A 518 10.85 1.50 1.22
CA PRO A 518 11.81 1.38 0.11
C PRO A 518 12.22 2.71 -0.54
N PRO A 519 11.32 3.69 -0.79
CA PRO A 519 11.71 4.97 -1.38
C PRO A 519 12.63 5.83 -0.49
N ARG A 520 12.68 5.57 0.82
CA ARG A 520 13.49 6.34 1.79
C ARG A 520 14.92 5.82 1.92
N ILE A 521 15.22 4.62 1.41
CA ILE A 521 16.55 3.97 1.53
C ILE A 521 17.65 4.82 0.91
N LEU A 522 17.51 5.21 -0.36
CA LEU A 522 18.56 5.92 -1.08
C LEU A 522 18.79 7.37 -0.58
N PRO A 523 17.75 8.16 -0.28
CA PRO A 523 17.93 9.44 0.40
C PRO A 523 18.68 9.31 1.72
N LEU A 524 18.27 8.35 2.57
CA LEU A 524 18.91 8.11 3.87
C LEU A 524 20.37 7.65 3.71
N ARG A 525 20.66 6.77 2.73
CA ARG A 525 22.03 6.36 2.41
C ARG A 525 22.89 7.54 2.02
N ARG A 526 22.39 8.47 1.20
CA ARG A 526 23.10 9.70 0.86
C ARG A 526 23.39 10.52 2.11
N ALA A 527 22.37 10.76 2.94
CA ALA A 527 22.54 11.53 4.18
C ALA A 527 23.62 10.91 5.09
N ILE A 528 23.60 9.58 5.28
CA ILE A 528 24.60 8.87 6.08
C ILE A 528 26.00 9.03 5.49
N ARG A 529 26.16 8.85 4.17
CA ARG A 529 27.45 8.96 3.49
C ARG A 529 28.03 10.37 3.52
N ASP A 530 27.19 11.39 3.68
CA ASP A 530 27.60 12.79 3.84
C ASP A 530 27.92 13.18 5.29
N MET A 531 27.56 12.34 6.28
CA MET A 531 27.79 12.60 7.71
C MET A 531 29.22 12.27 8.16
N THR A 532 29.61 12.91 9.25
CA THR A 532 30.76 12.57 10.10
C THR A 532 30.25 12.51 11.54
N LEU A 533 30.59 11.47 12.29
CA LEU A 533 30.16 11.27 13.69
C LEU A 533 31.13 11.86 14.72
N ALA A 534 32.38 12.10 14.31
CA ALA A 534 33.43 12.68 15.16
C ALA A 534 33.13 14.11 15.60
#